data_ebb5561b80565e9ca1f1ed85623c2fd2
#
_entry.id   ebb5561b80565e9ca1f1ed85623c2fd2
#
_cell.length_a   1.000
_cell.length_b   1.000
_cell.length_c   1.000
_cell.angle_alpha   90.00
_cell.angle_beta   90.00
_cell.angle_gamma   90.00
#
_symmetry.space_group_name_H-M   'P 1'
#
loop_
_entity.id
_entity.type
_entity.pdbx_description
1 polymer ?
#
loop_
_entity_poly.entity_id
_entity_poly.type
_entity_poly.pdbx_seq_one_letter_code
_entity_poly.pdbx_strand_id
1 'polypeptide(L)'
;RPIGKYGRMHREYLKEHNPMMFNDLVLEGQLWTYLADLNEQAQERLSLIVEQMKAAEGVTEELKAADQMAWLGAMNSIHNRAEEIVIHELVL
;
A
#
# COMPACT_ATOMS: atom_id res chain seq x y z
N ARG A 1 9.28 13.59 6.57
CA ARG A 1 8.49 12.59 5.82
C ARG A 1 7.87 11.60 6.81
N PRO A 2 6.59 11.31 6.70
CA PRO A 2 5.98 10.25 7.51
C PRO A 2 6.38 8.87 6.99
N ILE A 3 6.46 7.89 7.89
CA ILE A 3 6.67 6.52 7.47
C ILE A 3 5.35 5.84 7.05
N GLY A 4 4.21 6.39 7.47
CA GLY A 4 2.89 5.96 7.05
C GLY A 4 2.48 4.56 7.51
N LYS A 5 1.33 4.11 7.03
CA LYS A 5 0.78 2.80 7.35
C LYS A 5 1.70 1.65 6.92
N TYR A 6 2.18 1.70 5.68
CA TYR A 6 3.00 0.62 5.14
C TYR A 6 4.40 0.60 5.75
N GLY A 7 4.96 1.79 6.05
CA GLY A 7 6.23 1.87 6.75
C GLY A 7 6.15 1.26 8.14
N ARG A 8 5.07 1.55 8.88
CA ARG A 8 4.86 0.97 10.22
C ARG A 8 4.70 -0.55 10.17
N MET A 9 3.96 -1.05 9.18
CA MET A 9 3.79 -2.51 8.99
C MET A 9 5.13 -3.18 8.69
N HIS A 10 5.92 -2.60 7.80
CA HIS A 10 7.21 -3.16 7.42
C HIS A 10 8.21 -3.08 8.58
N ARG A 11 8.16 -2.03 9.39
CA ARG A 11 8.99 -1.91 10.58
C ARG A 11 8.79 -3.09 11.53
N GLU A 12 7.53 -3.42 11.81
CA GLU A 12 7.21 -4.56 12.67
C GLU A 12 7.63 -5.89 12.03
N TYR A 13 7.45 -6.02 10.74
CA TYR A 13 7.90 -7.19 9.99
C TYR A 13 9.42 -7.38 10.11
N LEU A 14 10.21 -6.30 9.93
CA LEU A 14 11.66 -6.36 10.04
C LEU A 14 12.11 -6.76 11.44
N LYS A 15 11.48 -6.19 12.47
CA LYS A 15 11.82 -6.55 13.86
C LYS A 15 11.65 -8.04 14.12
N GLU A 16 10.59 -8.61 13.58
CA GLU A 16 10.21 -10.01 13.82
C GLU A 16 10.98 -10.99 12.94
N HIS A 17 11.15 -10.67 11.68
CA HIS A 17 11.64 -11.59 10.66
C HIS A 17 13.05 -11.31 10.16
N ASN A 18 13.55 -10.10 10.36
CA ASN A 18 14.92 -9.74 9.97
C ASN A 18 15.52 -8.73 10.94
N PRO A 19 15.70 -9.13 12.21
CA PRO A 19 16.20 -8.22 13.24
C PRO A 19 17.61 -7.69 12.96
N MET A 20 18.43 -8.44 12.25
CA MET A 20 19.78 -7.97 11.87
C MET A 20 19.70 -6.74 10.98
N MET A 21 18.89 -6.80 9.92
CA MET A 21 18.68 -5.65 9.03
C MET A 21 18.06 -4.48 9.80
N PHE A 22 17.08 -4.73 10.65
CA PHE A 22 16.48 -3.70 11.48
C PHE A 22 17.52 -2.98 12.32
N ASN A 23 18.36 -3.73 13.03
CA ASN A 23 19.40 -3.17 13.88
C ASN A 23 20.43 -2.37 13.07
N ASP A 24 20.83 -2.88 11.91
CA ASP A 24 21.77 -2.18 11.03
C ASP A 24 21.20 -0.82 10.59
N LEU A 25 19.94 -0.78 10.19
CA LEU A 25 19.28 0.47 9.78
C LEU A 25 19.20 1.48 10.94
N VAL A 26 18.91 1.00 12.14
CA VAL A 26 18.89 1.85 13.33
C VAL A 26 20.28 2.43 13.62
N LEU A 27 21.30 1.58 13.61
CA LEU A 27 22.67 1.99 13.91
C LEU A 27 23.22 2.97 12.87
N GLU A 28 22.84 2.82 11.62
CA GLU A 28 23.25 3.70 10.53
C GLU A 28 22.43 4.98 10.46
N GLY A 29 21.37 5.13 11.27
CA GLY A 29 20.47 6.26 11.23
C GLY A 29 19.61 6.32 9.98
N GLN A 30 19.37 5.18 9.31
CA GLN A 30 18.67 5.11 8.04
C GLN A 30 17.27 4.50 8.12
N LEU A 31 16.85 4.05 9.30
CA LEU A 31 15.57 3.35 9.42
C LEU A 31 14.39 4.19 8.96
N TRP A 32 14.31 5.44 9.40
CA TRP A 32 13.21 6.33 9.05
C TRP A 32 13.12 6.57 7.54
N THR A 33 14.25 6.90 6.92
CA THR A 33 14.33 7.14 5.47
C THR A 33 13.91 5.89 4.70
N TYR A 34 14.41 4.74 5.09
CA TYR A 34 14.09 3.46 4.46
C TYR A 34 12.57 3.19 4.52
N LEU A 35 11.96 3.37 5.70
CA LEU A 35 10.52 3.12 5.86
C LEU A 35 9.67 4.15 5.15
N ALA A 36 10.08 5.42 5.12
CA ALA A 36 9.37 6.46 4.39
C ALA A 36 9.40 6.20 2.88
N ASP A 37 10.55 5.79 2.35
CA ASP A 37 10.68 5.41 0.94
C ASP A 37 9.79 4.23 0.60
N LEU A 38 9.78 3.22 1.44
CA LEU A 38 8.93 2.04 1.24
C LEU A 38 7.45 2.42 1.25
N ASN A 39 7.04 3.29 2.17
CA ASN A 39 5.66 3.75 2.23
C ASN A 39 5.24 4.48 0.95
N GLU A 40 6.10 5.35 0.44
CA GLU A 40 5.84 6.06 -0.82
C GLU A 40 5.72 5.10 -1.99
N GLN A 41 6.63 4.14 -2.11
CA GLN A 41 6.56 3.10 -3.14
C GLN A 41 5.29 2.29 -3.06
N ALA A 42 4.89 1.90 -1.84
CA ALA A 42 3.66 1.15 -1.63
C ALA A 42 2.42 1.94 -2.03
N GLN A 43 2.37 3.23 -1.68
CA GLN A 43 1.25 4.10 -2.05
C GLN A 43 1.17 4.31 -3.57
N GLU A 44 2.29 4.52 -4.23
CA GLU A 44 2.33 4.66 -5.70
C GLU A 44 1.86 3.37 -6.38
N ARG A 45 2.33 2.23 -5.90
CA ARG A 45 1.95 0.93 -6.44
C ARG A 45 0.46 0.66 -6.22
N LEU A 46 -0.07 1.00 -5.04
CA LEU A 46 -1.49 0.88 -4.73
C LEU A 46 -2.34 1.69 -5.70
N SER A 47 -1.98 2.95 -5.92
CA SER A 47 -2.72 3.82 -6.84
C SER A 47 -2.74 3.25 -8.26
N LEU A 48 -1.62 2.74 -8.73
CA LEU A 48 -1.51 2.14 -10.06
C LEU A 48 -2.43 0.91 -10.18
N ILE A 49 -2.39 0.01 -9.22
CA ILE A 49 -3.20 -1.22 -9.23
C ILE A 49 -4.68 -0.87 -9.16
N VAL A 50 -5.07 0.09 -8.31
CA VAL A 50 -6.46 0.54 -8.20
C VAL A 50 -6.95 1.06 -9.55
N GLU A 51 -6.18 1.92 -10.24
CA GLU A 51 -6.58 2.44 -11.54
C GLU A 51 -6.68 1.34 -12.59
N GLN A 52 -5.77 0.37 -12.60
CA GLN A 52 -5.82 -0.76 -13.51
C GLN A 52 -7.06 -1.63 -13.28
N MET A 53 -7.39 -1.89 -12.02
CA MET A 53 -8.59 -2.68 -11.67
C MET A 53 -9.87 -1.94 -12.02
N LYS A 54 -9.92 -0.63 -11.79
CA LYS A 54 -11.07 0.21 -12.17
C LYS A 54 -11.34 0.09 -13.67
N ALA A 55 -10.29 0.23 -14.47
CA ALA A 55 -10.41 0.13 -15.93
C ALA A 55 -10.88 -1.25 -16.36
N ALA A 56 -10.29 -2.32 -15.78
CA ALA A 56 -10.60 -3.70 -16.12
C ALA A 56 -12.03 -4.10 -15.74
N GLU A 57 -12.55 -3.56 -14.62
CA GLU A 57 -13.85 -3.94 -14.06
C GLU A 57 -14.96 -2.94 -14.40
N GLY A 58 -14.68 -1.91 -15.20
CA GLY A 58 -15.68 -0.94 -15.64
C GLY A 58 -16.20 -0.03 -14.52
N VAL A 59 -15.37 0.23 -13.50
CA VAL A 59 -15.73 1.11 -12.39
C VAL A 59 -15.39 2.55 -12.78
N THR A 60 -16.37 3.26 -13.29
CA THR A 60 -16.20 4.56 -13.96
C THR A 60 -16.97 5.68 -13.25
N GLU A 61 -16.73 6.90 -13.68
CA GLU A 61 -17.51 8.08 -13.23
C GLU A 61 -18.97 7.98 -13.66
N GLU A 62 -19.25 7.36 -14.84
CA GLU A 62 -20.63 7.10 -15.28
C GLU A 62 -21.34 6.17 -14.30
N LEU A 63 -20.65 5.10 -13.83
CA LEU A 63 -21.23 4.20 -12.83
C LEU A 63 -21.52 4.95 -11.54
N LYS A 64 -20.60 5.81 -11.08
CA LYS A 64 -20.77 6.60 -9.88
C LYS A 64 -21.99 7.51 -9.97
N ALA A 65 -22.20 8.14 -11.12
CA ALA A 65 -23.36 9.00 -11.37
C ALA A 65 -24.66 8.22 -11.44
N ALA A 66 -24.64 7.02 -12.06
CA ALA A 66 -25.84 6.21 -12.27
C ALA A 66 -26.24 5.43 -11.02
N ASP A 67 -25.25 4.90 -10.26
CA ASP A 67 -25.49 4.07 -9.09
C ASP A 67 -24.32 4.21 -8.09
N GLN A 68 -24.45 5.20 -7.22
CA GLN A 68 -23.38 5.55 -6.26
C GLN A 68 -23.08 4.41 -5.30
N MET A 69 -24.10 3.65 -4.87
CA MET A 69 -23.89 2.54 -3.92
C MET A 69 -23.13 1.39 -4.57
N ALA A 70 -23.45 1.07 -5.82
CA ALA A 70 -22.71 0.07 -6.59
C ALA A 70 -21.25 0.51 -6.78
N TRP A 71 -21.03 1.79 -7.10
CA TRP A 71 -19.69 2.34 -7.24
C TRP A 71 -18.88 2.25 -5.94
N LEU A 72 -19.48 2.61 -4.80
CA LEU A 72 -18.81 2.52 -3.50
C LEU A 72 -18.42 1.07 -3.17
N GLY A 73 -19.33 0.12 -3.37
CA GLY A 73 -19.05 -1.29 -3.14
C GLY A 73 -17.91 -1.80 -4.01
N ALA A 74 -17.91 -1.44 -5.29
CA ALA A 74 -16.86 -1.82 -6.23
C ALA A 74 -15.51 -1.20 -5.84
N MET A 75 -15.48 0.07 -5.46
CA MET A 75 -14.26 0.74 -5.04
C MET A 75 -13.69 0.14 -3.76
N ASN A 76 -14.53 -0.19 -2.79
CA ASN A 76 -14.07 -0.86 -1.55
C ASN A 76 -13.44 -2.21 -1.86
N SER A 77 -14.07 -3.00 -2.72
CA SER A 77 -13.54 -4.30 -3.15
C SER A 77 -12.19 -4.15 -3.85
N ILE A 78 -12.11 -3.22 -4.80
CA ILE A 78 -10.87 -2.94 -5.55
C ILE A 78 -9.76 -2.51 -4.59
N HIS A 79 -10.04 -1.57 -3.70
CA HIS A 79 -9.05 -1.08 -2.75
C HIS A 79 -8.50 -2.21 -1.87
N ASN A 80 -9.38 -3.06 -1.34
CA ASN A 80 -8.98 -4.17 -0.48
C ASN A 80 -8.10 -5.18 -1.22
N ARG A 81 -8.48 -5.55 -2.45
CA ARG A 81 -7.69 -6.48 -3.27
C ARG A 81 -6.34 -5.90 -3.68
N ALA A 82 -6.33 -4.64 -4.08
CA ALA A 82 -5.10 -3.93 -4.44
C ALA A 82 -4.15 -3.83 -3.25
N GLU A 83 -4.68 -3.51 -2.06
CA GLU A 83 -3.88 -3.41 -0.85
C GLU A 83 -3.25 -4.76 -0.47
N GLU A 84 -3.98 -5.86 -0.59
CA GLU A 84 -3.42 -7.20 -0.37
C GLU A 84 -2.21 -7.46 -1.27
N ILE A 85 -2.32 -7.10 -2.55
CA ILE A 85 -1.22 -7.28 -3.51
C ILE A 85 0.00 -6.45 -3.08
N VAL A 86 -0.21 -5.18 -2.74
CA VAL A 86 0.89 -4.28 -2.34
C VAL A 86 1.57 -4.78 -1.08
N ILE A 87 0.79 -5.21 -0.09
CA ILE A 87 1.33 -5.73 1.18
C ILE A 87 2.22 -6.94 0.91
N HIS A 88 1.78 -7.87 0.09
CA HIS A 88 2.57 -9.07 -0.23
C HIS A 88 3.79 -8.77 -1.10
N GLU A 89 3.72 -7.79 -1.99
CA GLU A 89 4.84 -7.44 -2.87
C GLU A 89 5.94 -6.66 -2.16
N LEU A 90 5.58 -5.70 -1.31
CA LEU A 90 6.52 -4.69 -0.81
C LEU A 90 6.67 -4.63 0.71
N VAL A 91 5.66 -5.06 1.45
CA VAL A 91 5.60 -4.78 2.89
C VAL A 91 5.95 -5.99 3.75
N LEU A 92 5.55 -7.18 3.33
CA LEU A 92 5.77 -8.41 4.11
C LEU A 92 6.61 -9.45 3.38
#